data_10f6df6670e508335cea6f6d9ec7c6dd
#
_entry.id   10f6df6670e508335cea6f6d9ec7c6dd
#
_cell.length_a   1.000
_cell.length_b   1.000
_cell.length_c   1.000
_cell.angle_alpha   90.00
_cell.angle_beta   90.00
_cell.angle_gamma   90.00
#
_symmetry.space_group_name_H-M   'P 1'
#
loop_
_entity.id
_entity.type
_entity.pdbx_description
1 polymer ?
#
loop_
_entity_poly.entity_id
_entity_poly.type
_entity_poly.pdbx_seq_one_letter_code
_entity_poly.pdbx_strand_id
1 'polypeptide(L)'
;MAVPIARAPFDNPMVDFIIRSKDGVNFRVRSGIIAEASPIFSDMFGIPLPEPSQTADNADYMDGKPVVAVEEDSATLDRLLRLCYPTVDPVLTELRDVRLVLAAAMKYEMEEAIALMKKTLVTFVDSQPLRVWASACILGLEDEAKTAAQVLLQADLPKRAPPELQEVTAGTYFRLVKFHRARGDVGEQFRFTEPDPDDIPQPKRRGAESSILYQNRPFADIICRSIDGQEFHTHKIILCAASPTLRDQILTLPTPPEPAALPIINLDARGAALGSLLEMCYPVDCGEDFRVLPVHHALAMMDCARRFGMDALSHRIRYGAFGTLKVSQPLATYVLASSMGLREIAEDALAFLHADPFTYGCLPEMEATPAEPYHRLLVNRHETLSVASKMTSAFGSASEGSTDAAGDVVMDAVQEDGEPTPNGDPWLQGVLERTVEELRSPHQDEHWWNKPKTSATLQESVDRKLWCDSCEDNVRLILRIENLHVNVRKAMDANNGKLLKRRGAA
;
A
#
# COMPACT_ATOMS: atom_id res chain seq x y z
N MET A 1 23.40 13.00 32.88
CA MET A 1 24.30 12.42 31.85
C MET A 1 24.81 13.57 30.99
N ALA A 2 26.09 13.56 30.55
CA ALA A 2 26.59 14.59 29.65
C ALA A 2 25.82 14.51 28.33
N VAL A 3 25.28 15.64 27.86
CA VAL A 3 24.56 15.69 26.58
C VAL A 3 25.59 15.54 25.45
N PRO A 4 25.37 14.63 24.47
CA PRO A 4 26.35 14.36 23.42
C PRO A 4 26.51 15.59 22.50
N ILE A 5 27.79 15.88 22.17
CA ILE A 5 28.16 16.95 21.24
C ILE A 5 28.59 16.31 19.92
N ALA A 6 28.19 16.91 18.80
CA ALA A 6 28.60 16.48 17.47
C ALA A 6 30.12 16.59 17.28
N ARG A 7 30.67 15.88 16.30
CA ARG A 7 32.09 15.93 15.94
C ARG A 7 32.43 17.20 15.14
N ALA A 8 33.72 17.48 14.97
CA ALA A 8 34.20 18.58 14.15
C ALA A 8 33.53 18.57 12.74
N PRO A 9 33.13 19.76 12.25
CA PRO A 9 33.39 21.11 12.72
C PRO A 9 32.36 21.63 13.76
N PHE A 10 31.42 20.81 14.24
CA PHE A 10 30.30 21.22 15.08
C PHE A 10 30.54 21.00 16.60
N ASP A 11 31.81 20.90 17.01
CA ASP A 11 32.26 20.78 18.40
C ASP A 11 32.90 22.05 18.96
N ASN A 12 33.04 23.10 18.13
CA ASN A 12 33.76 24.32 18.50
C ASN A 12 32.97 25.12 19.58
N PRO A 13 33.54 25.42 20.73
CA PRO A 13 32.87 26.22 21.77
C PRO A 13 32.70 27.71 21.41
N MET A 14 33.49 28.21 20.43
CA MET A 14 33.43 29.62 19.98
C MET A 14 32.36 29.84 18.90
N VAL A 15 31.15 29.45 19.21
CA VAL A 15 29.94 29.61 18.37
C VAL A 15 28.89 30.41 19.12
N ASP A 16 27.87 30.82 18.46
CA ASP A 16 26.77 31.64 18.97
C ASP A 16 25.44 30.88 19.15
N PHE A 17 25.32 29.68 18.53
CA PHE A 17 24.08 28.94 18.52
C PHE A 17 24.29 27.40 18.63
N ILE A 18 23.28 26.69 19.08
CA ILE A 18 23.27 25.21 19.16
C ILE A 18 21.99 24.69 18.48
N ILE A 19 22.16 23.72 17.58
CA ILE A 19 21.05 22.96 17.01
C ILE A 19 21.08 21.57 17.64
N ARG A 20 19.96 21.11 18.20
CA ARG A 20 19.81 19.81 18.82
C ARG A 20 19.03 18.88 17.90
N SER A 21 19.64 17.77 17.50
CA SER A 21 18.98 16.73 16.71
C SER A 21 17.92 15.98 17.52
N LYS A 22 17.05 15.25 16.83
CA LYS A 22 15.99 14.41 17.44
C LYS A 22 16.53 13.35 18.40
N ASP A 23 17.70 12.80 18.14
CA ASP A 23 18.42 11.83 18.97
C ASP A 23 19.30 12.50 20.07
N GLY A 24 19.14 13.81 20.28
CA GLY A 24 19.70 14.55 21.41
C GLY A 24 21.14 15.00 21.24
N VAL A 25 21.75 14.92 20.05
CA VAL A 25 23.11 15.40 19.78
C VAL A 25 23.10 16.91 19.53
N ASN A 26 23.98 17.65 20.20
CA ASN A 26 24.12 19.09 20.04
C ASN A 26 25.16 19.46 19.02
N PHE A 27 24.77 20.22 18.02
CA PHE A 27 25.61 20.78 16.97
C PHE A 27 25.90 22.24 17.32
N ARG A 28 27.14 22.57 17.57
CA ARG A 28 27.61 23.93 17.83
C ARG A 28 27.85 24.62 16.49
N VAL A 29 27.05 25.63 16.19
CA VAL A 29 27.01 26.25 14.86
C VAL A 29 27.21 27.77 14.93
N ARG A 30 27.64 28.35 13.83
CA ARG A 30 27.65 29.78 13.61
C ARG A 30 26.37 30.16 12.90
N SER A 31 25.45 30.84 13.61
CA SER A 31 24.12 31.20 13.08
C SER A 31 24.22 31.93 11.74
N GLY A 32 25.16 32.86 11.58
CA GLY A 32 25.31 33.62 10.34
C GLY A 32 25.63 32.76 9.10
N ILE A 33 26.38 31.65 9.25
CA ILE A 33 26.66 30.76 8.11
C ILE A 33 25.39 30.04 7.66
N ILE A 34 24.60 29.54 8.61
CA ILE A 34 23.40 28.76 8.32
C ILE A 34 22.25 29.69 7.87
N ALA A 35 22.14 30.88 8.45
CA ALA A 35 21.16 31.88 8.05
C ALA A 35 21.32 32.33 6.59
N GLU A 36 22.55 32.45 6.10
CA GLU A 36 22.82 32.75 4.68
C GLU A 36 22.41 31.60 3.75
N ALA A 37 22.46 30.35 4.23
CA ALA A 37 22.12 29.16 3.44
C ALA A 37 20.62 28.79 3.52
N SER A 38 19.88 29.31 4.53
CA SER A 38 18.51 28.91 4.82
C SER A 38 17.69 30.06 5.38
N PRO A 39 16.66 30.53 4.67
CA PRO A 39 15.74 31.55 5.19
C PRO A 39 14.99 31.05 6.44
N ILE A 40 14.64 29.76 6.50
CA ILE A 40 13.94 29.16 7.64
C ILE A 40 14.82 29.20 8.91
N PHE A 41 16.12 28.87 8.79
CA PHE A 41 17.03 29.00 9.94
C PHE A 41 17.29 30.46 10.29
N SER A 42 17.35 31.36 9.30
CA SER A 42 17.47 32.80 9.55
C SER A 42 16.30 33.31 10.42
N ASP A 43 15.07 32.93 10.07
CA ASP A 43 13.88 33.29 10.83
C ASP A 43 13.90 32.65 12.23
N MET A 44 14.25 31.38 12.35
CA MET A 44 14.35 30.67 13.64
C MET A 44 15.36 31.33 14.58
N PHE A 45 16.51 31.76 14.09
CA PHE A 45 17.53 32.44 14.91
C PHE A 45 17.12 33.87 15.29
N GLY A 46 16.23 34.49 14.54
CA GLY A 46 15.65 35.81 14.82
C GLY A 46 14.53 35.82 15.89
N ILE A 47 14.01 34.66 16.27
CA ILE A 47 12.94 34.56 17.28
C ILE A 47 13.52 34.91 18.67
N PRO A 48 12.99 35.92 19.40
CA PRO A 48 13.42 36.23 20.76
C PRO A 48 13.16 35.03 21.67
N LEU A 49 14.23 34.48 22.25
CA LEU A 49 14.11 33.44 23.26
C LEU A 49 13.87 34.08 24.63
N PRO A 50 13.12 33.44 25.56
CA PRO A 50 12.95 33.93 26.92
C PRO A 50 14.31 34.10 27.58
N GLU A 51 14.45 35.16 28.43
CA GLU A 51 15.68 35.38 29.18
C GLU A 51 16.06 34.12 29.99
N PRO A 52 17.35 33.72 30.01
CA PRO A 52 17.78 32.56 30.75
C PRO A 52 17.38 32.70 32.21
N SER A 53 16.41 31.94 32.68
CA SER A 53 16.05 31.86 34.07
C SER A 53 17.22 31.27 34.87
N GLN A 54 17.51 31.80 36.07
CA GLN A 54 18.60 31.30 36.93
C GLN A 54 18.37 29.87 37.48
N THR A 55 17.31 29.20 37.07
CA THR A 55 17.03 27.80 37.44
C THR A 55 17.69 26.86 36.40
N ALA A 56 18.43 25.91 36.91
CA ALA A 56 19.40 25.05 36.17
C ALA A 56 18.86 24.11 35.06
N ASP A 57 17.59 24.17 34.74
CA ASP A 57 16.93 23.27 33.77
C ASP A 57 16.25 24.03 32.61
N ASN A 58 16.93 25.05 32.05
CA ASN A 58 16.39 25.70 30.87
C ASN A 58 16.83 24.90 29.64
N ALA A 59 15.90 24.07 29.08
CA ALA A 59 16.15 23.25 27.87
C ALA A 59 16.51 24.09 26.66
N ASP A 60 16.21 25.39 26.66
CA ASP A 60 16.41 26.34 25.57
C ASP A 60 17.80 26.98 25.57
N TYR A 61 18.65 26.67 26.57
CA TYR A 61 20.02 27.17 26.66
C TYR A 61 21.02 26.09 27.09
N MET A 62 22.18 26.12 26.48
CA MET A 62 23.32 25.29 26.86
C MET A 62 24.61 26.11 26.73
N ASP A 63 25.46 26.09 27.76
CA ASP A 63 26.70 26.89 27.83
C ASP A 63 26.46 28.38 27.56
N GLY A 64 25.30 28.92 28.01
CA GLY A 64 24.89 30.30 27.76
C GLY A 64 24.48 30.61 26.31
N LYS A 65 24.32 29.61 25.49
CA LYS A 65 23.90 29.74 24.07
C LYS A 65 22.51 29.21 23.86
N PRO A 66 21.72 29.83 22.98
CA PRO A 66 20.38 29.35 22.64
C PRO A 66 20.47 27.98 21.94
N VAL A 67 19.48 27.13 22.23
CA VAL A 67 19.32 25.79 21.65
C VAL A 67 18.00 25.72 20.91
N VAL A 68 18.06 25.31 19.65
CA VAL A 68 16.85 24.95 18.86
C VAL A 68 16.85 23.46 18.58
N ALA A 69 15.75 22.78 18.91
CA ALA A 69 15.54 21.38 18.60
C ALA A 69 14.95 21.21 17.20
N VAL A 70 15.48 20.25 16.45
CA VAL A 70 15.03 19.87 15.11
C VAL A 70 14.60 18.41 15.08
N GLU A 71 13.84 18.01 14.05
CA GLU A 71 13.31 16.65 13.92
C GLU A 71 14.26 15.67 13.24
N GLU A 72 15.30 16.16 12.62
CA GLU A 72 16.32 15.37 11.92
C GLU A 72 17.20 14.63 12.92
N ASP A 73 17.60 13.42 12.60
CA ASP A 73 18.63 12.70 13.36
C ASP A 73 20.03 13.34 13.17
N SER A 74 20.94 13.00 14.06
CA SER A 74 22.29 13.57 14.06
C SER A 74 23.08 13.27 12.78
N ALA A 75 22.86 12.11 12.15
CA ALA A 75 23.54 11.73 10.91
C ALA A 75 23.06 12.56 9.72
N THR A 76 21.77 12.77 9.60
CA THR A 76 21.16 13.62 8.57
C THR A 76 21.56 15.08 8.77
N LEU A 77 21.50 15.57 10.01
CA LEU A 77 21.82 16.95 10.35
C LEU A 77 23.32 17.26 10.12
N ASP A 78 24.24 16.35 10.49
CA ASP A 78 25.69 16.51 10.22
C ASP A 78 25.94 16.68 8.72
N ARG A 79 25.34 15.83 7.89
CA ARG A 79 25.50 15.88 6.44
C ARG A 79 24.93 17.16 5.84
N LEU A 80 23.72 17.57 6.27
CA LEU A 80 23.08 18.79 5.81
C LEU A 80 23.91 20.03 6.16
N LEU A 81 24.32 20.14 7.41
CA LEU A 81 25.09 21.31 7.87
C LEU A 81 26.47 21.40 7.19
N ARG A 82 27.10 20.28 6.85
CA ARG A 82 28.37 20.30 6.08
C ARG A 82 28.22 20.93 4.71
N LEU A 83 27.06 20.83 4.06
CA LEU A 83 26.80 21.45 2.77
C LEU A 83 26.80 23.00 2.83
N CYS A 84 26.63 23.57 4.03
CA CYS A 84 26.70 25.02 4.23
C CYS A 84 28.08 25.50 4.66
N TYR A 85 28.89 24.61 5.26
CA TYR A 85 30.20 24.97 5.79
C TYR A 85 31.30 24.82 4.75
N PRO A 86 32.37 25.62 4.80
CA PRO A 86 33.53 25.50 3.91
C PRO A 86 34.39 24.27 4.31
N THR A 87 33.77 23.10 4.26
CA THR A 87 34.40 21.80 4.56
C THR A 87 34.21 20.86 3.38
N VAL A 88 34.79 19.67 3.44
CA VAL A 88 34.55 18.65 2.40
C VAL A 88 33.12 18.19 2.45
N ASP A 89 32.46 18.17 1.29
CA ASP A 89 31.10 17.68 1.15
C ASP A 89 30.97 16.23 1.61
N PRO A 90 29.85 15.85 2.25
CA PRO A 90 29.66 14.48 2.68
C PRO A 90 29.51 13.55 1.47
N VAL A 91 30.27 12.44 1.48
CA VAL A 91 30.09 11.39 0.46
C VAL A 91 28.88 10.55 0.86
N LEU A 92 27.84 10.58 0.06
CA LEU A 92 26.60 9.82 0.26
C LEU A 92 26.58 8.60 -0.68
N THR A 93 26.75 7.41 -0.12
CA THR A 93 26.79 6.14 -0.86
C THR A 93 25.45 5.40 -0.84
N GLU A 94 24.55 5.80 0.06
CA GLU A 94 23.24 5.17 0.23
C GLU A 94 22.11 6.10 -0.22
N LEU A 95 21.24 5.60 -1.07
CA LEU A 95 20.09 6.34 -1.58
C LEU A 95 19.19 6.89 -0.45
N ARG A 96 19.02 6.11 0.63
CA ARG A 96 18.25 6.55 1.81
C ARG A 96 18.82 7.82 2.41
N ASP A 97 20.13 7.89 2.53
CA ASP A 97 20.81 9.06 3.13
C ASP A 97 20.65 10.29 2.24
N VAL A 98 20.79 10.13 0.92
CA VAL A 98 20.54 11.21 -0.06
C VAL A 98 19.10 11.72 0.09
N ARG A 99 18.13 10.83 0.17
CA ARG A 99 16.71 11.21 0.32
C ARG A 99 16.47 12.00 1.62
N LEU A 100 17.01 11.54 2.74
CA LEU A 100 16.84 12.21 4.03
C LEU A 100 17.48 13.60 4.06
N VAL A 101 18.70 13.75 3.52
CA VAL A 101 19.37 15.04 3.43
C VAL A 101 18.63 15.98 2.48
N LEU A 102 18.15 15.46 1.34
CA LEU A 102 17.37 16.24 0.38
C LEU A 102 16.04 16.71 0.99
N ALA A 103 15.33 15.84 1.71
CA ALA A 103 14.10 16.20 2.42
C ALA A 103 14.34 17.32 3.44
N ALA A 104 15.43 17.23 4.22
CA ALA A 104 15.80 18.25 5.17
C ALA A 104 16.22 19.56 4.47
N ALA A 105 16.98 19.49 3.37
CA ALA A 105 17.35 20.66 2.57
C ALA A 105 16.12 21.39 2.02
N MET A 106 15.12 20.65 1.53
CA MET A 106 13.83 21.20 1.06
C MET A 106 13.03 21.82 2.22
N LYS A 107 12.96 21.14 3.38
CA LYS A 107 12.27 21.65 4.58
C LYS A 107 12.85 22.98 5.06
N TYR A 108 14.16 23.16 4.96
CA TYR A 108 14.86 24.38 5.38
C TYR A 108 15.14 25.35 4.23
N GLU A 109 14.59 25.11 3.02
CA GLU A 109 14.72 25.95 1.84
C GLU A 109 16.19 26.29 1.49
N MET A 110 17.05 25.27 1.50
CA MET A 110 18.51 25.40 1.24
C MET A 110 18.81 25.12 -0.24
N GLU A 111 18.67 26.12 -1.11
CA GLU A 111 18.67 25.97 -2.57
C GLU A 111 19.91 25.25 -3.13
N GLU A 112 21.12 25.61 -2.68
CA GLU A 112 22.36 24.95 -3.14
C GLU A 112 22.43 23.49 -2.71
N ALA A 113 22.03 23.19 -1.47
CA ALA A 113 21.97 21.82 -0.96
C ALA A 113 20.92 20.99 -1.73
N ILE A 114 19.76 21.57 -2.03
CA ILE A 114 18.71 20.93 -2.85
C ILE A 114 19.29 20.60 -4.23
N ALA A 115 19.90 21.55 -4.92
CA ALA A 115 20.45 21.35 -6.25
C ALA A 115 21.53 20.25 -6.27
N LEU A 116 22.42 20.22 -5.28
CA LEU A 116 23.48 19.22 -5.16
C LEU A 116 22.88 17.84 -4.86
N MET A 117 21.92 17.74 -3.94
CA MET A 117 21.29 16.47 -3.57
C MET A 117 20.42 15.89 -4.67
N LYS A 118 19.74 16.72 -5.47
CA LYS A 118 19.02 16.28 -6.68
C LYS A 118 19.99 15.65 -7.70
N LYS A 119 21.12 16.27 -7.96
CA LYS A 119 22.17 15.70 -8.83
C LYS A 119 22.67 14.37 -8.28
N THR A 120 22.90 14.30 -6.97
CA THR A 120 23.33 13.06 -6.31
C THR A 120 22.26 11.97 -6.39
N LEU A 121 20.99 12.31 -6.21
CA LEU A 121 19.85 11.38 -6.35
C LEU A 121 19.83 10.72 -7.73
N VAL A 122 20.04 11.51 -8.79
CA VAL A 122 20.04 11.02 -10.18
C VAL A 122 21.20 10.06 -10.46
N THR A 123 22.33 10.14 -9.74
CA THR A 123 23.45 9.17 -9.93
C THR A 123 23.07 7.73 -9.59
N PHE A 124 22.01 7.51 -8.82
CA PHE A 124 21.52 6.17 -8.48
C PHE A 124 20.51 5.60 -9.48
N VAL A 125 20.11 6.36 -10.51
CA VAL A 125 19.04 5.96 -11.44
C VAL A 125 19.36 4.66 -12.15
N ASP A 126 20.59 4.45 -12.64
CA ASP A 126 20.96 3.26 -13.39
C ASP A 126 20.97 2.00 -12.52
N SER A 127 21.35 2.13 -11.24
CA SER A 127 21.47 0.99 -10.33
C SER A 127 20.17 0.66 -9.56
N GLN A 128 19.35 1.67 -9.27
CA GLN A 128 18.16 1.55 -8.42
C GLN A 128 16.98 2.42 -8.93
N PRO A 129 16.58 2.29 -10.20
CA PRO A 129 15.63 3.22 -10.84
C PRO A 129 14.28 3.31 -10.12
N LEU A 130 13.70 2.19 -9.66
CA LEU A 130 12.42 2.19 -8.94
C LEU A 130 12.52 2.89 -7.58
N ARG A 131 13.64 2.74 -6.88
CA ARG A 131 13.86 3.42 -5.59
C ARG A 131 14.06 4.92 -5.76
N VAL A 132 14.79 5.34 -6.82
CA VAL A 132 14.95 6.76 -7.17
C VAL A 132 13.62 7.35 -7.56
N TRP A 133 12.84 6.68 -8.42
CA TRP A 133 11.50 7.11 -8.79
C TRP A 133 10.59 7.29 -7.56
N ALA A 134 10.55 6.30 -6.67
CA ALA A 134 9.74 6.37 -5.46
C ALA A 134 10.20 7.52 -4.53
N SER A 135 11.52 7.68 -4.33
CA SER A 135 12.09 8.78 -3.54
C SER A 135 11.74 10.15 -4.12
N ALA A 136 11.80 10.29 -5.44
CA ALA A 136 11.42 11.52 -6.14
C ALA A 136 9.92 11.82 -5.96
N CYS A 137 9.04 10.80 -6.11
CA CYS A 137 7.61 10.98 -5.88
C CYS A 137 7.29 11.38 -4.42
N ILE A 138 7.95 10.78 -3.42
CA ILE A 138 7.78 11.13 -2.00
C ILE A 138 8.14 12.60 -1.75
N LEU A 139 9.17 13.10 -2.44
CA LEU A 139 9.64 14.48 -2.30
C LEU A 139 8.94 15.47 -3.26
N GLY A 140 8.00 15.04 -4.09
CA GLY A 140 7.33 15.90 -5.06
C GLY A 140 8.22 16.35 -6.23
N LEU A 141 9.28 15.61 -6.56
CA LEU A 141 10.27 15.93 -7.58
C LEU A 141 9.90 15.27 -8.91
N GLU A 142 9.06 15.93 -9.68
CA GLU A 142 8.49 15.37 -10.91
C GLU A 142 9.52 15.09 -12.01
N ASP A 143 10.52 15.97 -12.19
CA ASP A 143 11.54 15.82 -13.24
C ASP A 143 12.48 14.63 -12.96
N GLU A 144 12.89 14.47 -11.71
CA GLU A 144 13.69 13.34 -11.25
C GLU A 144 12.88 12.03 -11.34
N ALA A 145 11.58 12.08 -11.03
CA ALA A 145 10.68 10.95 -11.17
C ALA A 145 10.54 10.53 -12.65
N LYS A 146 10.38 11.49 -13.58
CA LYS A 146 10.35 11.22 -15.03
C LYS A 146 11.65 10.60 -15.52
N THR A 147 12.79 11.12 -15.08
CA THR A 147 14.12 10.59 -15.44
C THR A 147 14.24 9.13 -15.02
N ALA A 148 13.88 8.80 -13.79
CA ALA A 148 13.93 7.42 -13.30
C ALA A 148 12.90 6.50 -13.99
N ALA A 149 11.70 7.00 -14.28
CA ALA A 149 10.67 6.25 -14.99
C ALA A 149 11.08 5.91 -16.43
N GLN A 150 11.83 6.78 -17.10
CA GLN A 150 12.37 6.50 -18.45
C GLN A 150 13.37 5.33 -18.43
N VAL A 151 14.22 5.24 -17.42
CA VAL A 151 15.14 4.10 -17.27
C VAL A 151 14.35 2.82 -16.98
N LEU A 152 13.27 2.90 -16.21
CA LEU A 152 12.39 1.76 -15.93
C LEU A 152 11.68 1.21 -17.18
N LEU A 153 11.55 1.96 -18.26
CA LEU A 153 11.01 1.44 -19.53
C LEU A 153 11.87 0.32 -20.15
N GLN A 154 13.16 0.30 -19.83
CA GLN A 154 14.12 -0.68 -20.35
C GLN A 154 14.38 -1.82 -19.37
N ALA A 155 13.80 -1.76 -18.17
CA ALA A 155 14.04 -2.71 -17.09
C ALA A 155 12.72 -3.38 -16.66
N ASP A 156 12.80 -4.64 -16.27
CA ASP A 156 11.70 -5.32 -15.60
C ASP A 156 11.50 -4.73 -14.19
N LEU A 157 10.24 -4.58 -13.79
CA LEU A 157 9.92 -4.17 -12.43
C LEU A 157 10.45 -5.22 -11.44
N PRO A 158 11.17 -4.81 -10.38
CA PRO A 158 11.76 -5.75 -9.43
C PRO A 158 10.67 -6.57 -8.73
N LYS A 159 10.92 -7.86 -8.58
CA LYS A 159 9.98 -8.78 -7.90
C LYS A 159 9.79 -8.44 -6.42
N ARG A 160 10.80 -7.88 -5.77
CA ARG A 160 10.75 -7.46 -4.37
C ARG A 160 10.44 -5.97 -4.29
N ALA A 161 9.39 -5.63 -3.56
CA ALA A 161 9.04 -4.25 -3.29
C ALA A 161 10.16 -3.55 -2.49
N PRO A 162 10.71 -2.44 -2.96
CA PRO A 162 11.61 -1.64 -2.15
C PRO A 162 10.84 -0.93 -1.02
N PRO A 163 11.53 -0.59 0.09
CA PRO A 163 10.88 -0.01 1.26
C PRO A 163 10.14 1.30 0.98
N GLU A 164 10.61 2.07 0.01
CA GLU A 164 9.99 3.35 -0.40
C GLU A 164 8.55 3.18 -0.91
N LEU A 165 8.16 1.99 -1.39
CA LEU A 165 6.78 1.71 -1.81
C LEU A 165 5.78 1.65 -0.64
N GLN A 166 6.24 1.66 0.60
CA GLN A 166 5.37 1.85 1.77
C GLN A 166 4.99 3.31 2.01
N GLU A 167 5.78 4.24 1.47
CA GLU A 167 5.58 5.69 1.62
C GLU A 167 4.90 6.31 0.38
N VAL A 168 5.07 5.69 -0.80
CA VAL A 168 4.39 6.08 -2.05
C VAL A 168 2.98 5.51 -2.07
N THR A 169 2.02 6.25 -2.61
CA THR A 169 0.63 5.77 -2.74
C THR A 169 0.48 4.76 -3.88
N ALA A 170 -0.50 3.87 -3.76
CA ALA A 170 -0.84 2.93 -4.82
C ALA A 170 -1.29 3.65 -6.11
N GLY A 171 -1.93 4.82 -6.00
CA GLY A 171 -2.31 5.67 -7.13
C GLY A 171 -1.09 6.21 -7.88
N THR A 172 -0.09 6.73 -7.15
CA THR A 172 1.20 7.13 -7.73
C THR A 172 1.86 5.97 -8.46
N TYR A 173 1.86 4.76 -7.85
CA TYR A 173 2.42 3.58 -8.48
C TYR A 173 1.60 3.09 -9.68
N PHE A 174 0.27 3.25 -9.67
CA PHE A 174 -0.57 3.00 -10.83
C PHE A 174 -0.17 3.89 -12.01
N ARG A 175 0.13 5.17 -11.77
CA ARG A 175 0.62 6.10 -12.80
C ARG A 175 1.96 5.64 -13.40
N LEU A 176 2.86 5.07 -12.59
CA LEU A 176 4.09 4.45 -13.12
C LEU A 176 3.78 3.26 -14.03
N VAL A 177 2.85 2.39 -13.63
CA VAL A 177 2.42 1.25 -14.47
C VAL A 177 1.75 1.73 -15.76
N LYS A 178 0.92 2.79 -15.69
CA LYS A 178 0.30 3.45 -16.87
C LYS A 178 1.38 3.96 -17.82
N PHE A 179 2.38 4.69 -17.32
CA PHE A 179 3.52 5.19 -18.08
C PHE A 179 4.32 4.05 -18.73
N HIS A 180 4.62 3.00 -17.99
CA HIS A 180 5.37 1.85 -18.49
C HIS A 180 4.61 1.11 -19.60
N ARG A 181 3.31 0.87 -19.43
CA ARG A 181 2.46 0.22 -20.45
C ARG A 181 2.29 1.06 -21.71
N ALA A 182 2.21 2.39 -21.56
CA ALA A 182 2.20 3.32 -22.68
C ALA A 182 3.58 3.52 -23.31
N ARG A 183 4.63 2.82 -22.84
CA ARG A 183 6.03 2.98 -23.30
C ARG A 183 6.51 4.43 -23.26
N GLY A 184 6.06 5.19 -22.27
CA GLY A 184 6.40 6.59 -22.11
C GLY A 184 5.55 7.57 -22.94
N ASP A 185 4.65 7.07 -23.78
CA ASP A 185 3.73 7.91 -24.57
C ASP A 185 2.53 8.32 -23.71
N VAL A 186 2.71 9.40 -22.97
CA VAL A 186 1.70 10.01 -22.09
C VAL A 186 1.56 11.49 -22.42
N GLY A 187 0.39 12.07 -22.15
CA GLY A 187 0.13 13.49 -22.42
C GLY A 187 1.08 14.43 -21.67
N GLU A 188 1.27 15.64 -22.18
CA GLU A 188 2.16 16.66 -21.57
C GLU A 188 1.78 17.02 -20.13
N GLN A 189 0.50 16.92 -19.80
CA GLN A 189 -0.02 17.21 -18.44
C GLN A 189 0.14 16.04 -17.47
N PHE A 190 0.63 14.88 -17.94
CA PHE A 190 0.83 13.73 -17.08
C PHE A 190 1.86 14.02 -15.98
N ARG A 191 1.49 13.69 -14.73
CA ARG A 191 2.33 13.81 -13.54
C ARG A 191 2.30 12.49 -12.76
N PHE A 192 3.43 12.10 -12.19
CA PHE A 192 3.49 10.97 -11.27
C PHE A 192 2.98 11.35 -9.89
N THR A 193 3.31 12.57 -9.44
CA THR A 193 3.07 13.04 -8.09
C THR A 193 1.64 13.50 -7.85
N GLU A 194 0.92 13.86 -8.90
CA GLU A 194 -0.45 14.35 -8.82
C GLU A 194 -1.41 13.42 -9.57
N PRO A 195 -2.59 13.16 -9.01
CA PRO A 195 -3.62 12.38 -9.69
C PRO A 195 -4.14 13.15 -10.91
N ASP A 196 -4.33 12.43 -12.03
CA ASP A 196 -5.01 12.97 -13.19
C ASP A 196 -6.49 13.20 -12.82
N PRO A 197 -7.04 14.42 -13.02
CA PRO A 197 -8.44 14.71 -12.72
C PRO A 197 -9.44 13.78 -13.42
N ASP A 198 -9.06 13.28 -14.61
CA ASP A 198 -9.90 12.37 -15.39
C ASP A 198 -9.82 10.91 -14.90
N ASP A 199 -8.76 10.54 -14.18
CA ASP A 199 -8.56 9.18 -13.66
C ASP A 199 -9.27 8.94 -12.32
N ILE A 200 -9.67 9.99 -11.59
CA ILE A 200 -10.37 9.86 -10.31
C ILE A 200 -11.88 9.95 -10.53
N PRO A 201 -12.63 8.84 -10.37
CA PRO A 201 -14.08 8.92 -10.33
C PRO A 201 -14.49 9.90 -9.23
N GLN A 202 -15.14 11.00 -9.59
CA GLN A 202 -15.66 11.97 -8.62
C GLN A 202 -16.48 11.20 -7.58
N PRO A 203 -16.13 11.25 -6.29
CA PRO A 203 -16.92 10.61 -5.28
C PRO A 203 -18.33 11.20 -5.40
N LYS A 204 -19.31 10.39 -5.75
CA LYS A 204 -20.70 10.79 -5.64
C LYS A 204 -20.88 11.19 -4.19
N ARG A 205 -20.88 12.49 -3.92
CA ARG A 205 -21.22 13.05 -2.61
C ARG A 205 -22.63 12.57 -2.29
N ARG A 206 -22.75 11.39 -1.70
CA ARG A 206 -23.92 11.11 -0.89
C ARG A 206 -23.77 12.03 0.30
N GLY A 207 -24.75 12.94 0.42
CA GLY A 207 -24.86 13.73 1.62
C GLY A 207 -24.71 12.77 2.80
N ALA A 208 -23.76 13.07 3.67
CA ALA A 208 -23.79 12.55 5.01
C ALA A 208 -25.10 13.09 5.59
N GLU A 209 -26.21 12.41 5.31
CA GLU A 209 -27.40 12.52 6.14
C GLU A 209 -26.92 12.03 7.49
N SER A 210 -26.60 13.01 8.32
CA SER A 210 -26.29 12.86 9.72
C SER A 210 -27.37 11.97 10.28
N SER A 211 -27.05 10.73 10.55
CA SER A 211 -27.98 9.79 11.16
C SER A 211 -28.56 10.44 12.41
N ILE A 212 -29.88 10.52 12.47
CA ILE A 212 -30.68 11.14 13.55
C ILE A 212 -30.37 10.51 14.93
N LEU A 213 -29.57 9.45 14.95
CA LEU A 213 -29.19 8.67 16.15
C LEU A 213 -28.14 9.33 17.06
N TYR A 214 -27.52 10.45 16.65
CA TYR A 214 -26.39 11.04 17.37
C TYR A 214 -26.81 12.04 18.47
N GLN A 215 -28.02 12.56 18.45
CA GLN A 215 -28.48 13.58 19.40
C GLN A 215 -29.55 13.05 20.33
N ASN A 216 -29.20 12.92 21.63
CA ASN A 216 -30.10 12.63 22.74
C ASN A 216 -30.86 11.30 22.67
N ARG A 217 -30.14 10.18 22.79
CA ARG A 217 -30.85 8.93 23.13
C ARG A 217 -31.44 9.04 24.52
N PRO A 218 -32.74 8.77 24.70
CA PRO A 218 -33.36 8.75 26.03
C PRO A 218 -32.61 7.77 26.93
N PHE A 219 -32.34 8.19 28.17
CA PHE A 219 -31.66 7.38 29.18
C PHE A 219 -30.18 7.05 28.89
N ALA A 220 -29.53 7.74 27.97
CA ALA A 220 -28.08 7.59 27.77
C ALA A 220 -27.34 7.87 29.10
N ASP A 221 -26.40 7.02 29.45
CA ASP A 221 -25.64 7.06 30.69
C ASP A 221 -24.13 7.14 30.51
N ILE A 222 -23.67 7.25 29.24
CA ILE A 222 -22.27 7.44 28.85
C ILE A 222 -22.18 8.15 27.49
N ILE A 223 -21.10 8.93 27.33
CA ILE A 223 -20.74 9.57 26.05
C ILE A 223 -19.50 8.89 25.49
N CYS A 224 -19.58 8.38 24.26
CA CYS A 224 -18.44 7.94 23.49
C CYS A 224 -17.93 9.10 22.64
N ARG A 225 -16.65 9.48 22.77
CA ARG A 225 -16.04 10.56 21.99
C ARG A 225 -15.01 9.96 21.03
N SER A 226 -15.15 10.29 19.75
CA SER A 226 -14.20 9.91 18.69
C SER A 226 -12.94 10.80 18.70
N ILE A 227 -11.90 10.39 17.94
CA ILE A 227 -10.65 11.18 17.78
C ILE A 227 -10.86 12.53 17.08
N ASP A 228 -11.91 12.65 16.24
CA ASP A 228 -12.32 13.88 15.54
C ASP A 228 -13.34 14.69 16.35
N GLY A 229 -13.54 14.36 17.64
CA GLY A 229 -14.33 15.12 18.59
C GLY A 229 -15.84 14.92 18.50
N GLN A 230 -16.33 13.97 17.68
CA GLN A 230 -17.76 13.67 17.64
C GLN A 230 -18.18 12.92 18.90
N GLU A 231 -19.33 13.30 19.46
CA GLU A 231 -19.88 12.73 20.68
C GLU A 231 -21.16 11.92 20.40
N PHE A 232 -21.20 10.72 20.96
CA PHE A 232 -22.29 9.77 20.82
C PHE A 232 -22.87 9.43 22.19
N HIS A 233 -24.11 9.79 22.42
CA HIS A 233 -24.83 9.44 23.63
C HIS A 233 -25.30 7.99 23.59
N THR A 234 -24.77 7.14 24.45
CA THR A 234 -24.94 5.68 24.40
C THR A 234 -25.29 5.11 25.79
N HIS A 235 -25.47 3.79 25.86
CA HIS A 235 -25.82 3.09 27.08
C HIS A 235 -24.70 2.12 27.48
N LYS A 236 -24.19 2.25 28.70
CA LYS A 236 -23.13 1.39 29.26
C LYS A 236 -23.46 -0.10 29.10
N ILE A 237 -24.70 -0.47 29.41
CA ILE A 237 -25.12 -1.87 29.34
C ILE A 237 -24.99 -2.46 27.94
N ILE A 238 -25.30 -1.67 26.91
CA ILE A 238 -25.20 -2.11 25.51
C ILE A 238 -23.74 -2.22 25.10
N LEU A 239 -22.91 -1.25 25.46
CA LEU A 239 -21.47 -1.28 25.18
C LEU A 239 -20.77 -2.44 25.90
N CYS A 240 -21.09 -2.67 27.16
CA CYS A 240 -20.56 -3.78 27.95
C CYS A 240 -20.97 -5.15 27.40
N ALA A 241 -22.19 -5.25 26.85
CA ALA A 241 -22.67 -6.48 26.21
C ALA A 241 -22.01 -6.71 24.85
N ALA A 242 -21.73 -5.64 24.10
CA ALA A 242 -21.13 -5.72 22.76
C ALA A 242 -19.61 -5.95 22.79
N SER A 243 -18.94 -5.48 23.86
CA SER A 243 -17.47 -5.48 23.95
C SER A 243 -16.96 -5.73 25.35
N PRO A 244 -16.23 -6.82 25.59
CA PRO A 244 -15.50 -7.04 26.83
C PRO A 244 -14.45 -5.95 27.11
N THR A 245 -13.76 -5.48 26.07
CA THR A 245 -12.75 -4.41 26.17
C THR A 245 -13.35 -3.09 26.65
N LEU A 246 -14.48 -2.67 26.05
CA LEU A 246 -15.18 -1.45 26.48
C LEU A 246 -15.77 -1.60 27.89
N ARG A 247 -16.26 -2.79 28.23
CA ARG A 247 -16.73 -3.06 29.60
C ARG A 247 -15.64 -2.80 30.63
N ASP A 248 -14.44 -3.34 30.41
CA ASP A 248 -13.32 -3.19 31.33
C ASP A 248 -12.88 -1.72 31.43
N GLN A 249 -12.87 -0.99 30.33
CA GLN A 249 -12.60 0.46 30.31
C GLN A 249 -13.69 1.26 31.03
N ILE A 250 -14.97 0.96 30.81
CA ILE A 250 -16.09 1.65 31.44
C ILE A 250 -16.08 1.48 32.97
N LEU A 251 -15.73 0.26 33.42
CA LEU A 251 -15.62 -0.02 34.89
C LEU A 251 -14.50 0.75 35.57
N THR A 252 -13.48 1.20 34.84
CA THR A 252 -12.35 1.98 35.39
C THR A 252 -12.52 3.50 35.23
N LEU A 253 -13.61 3.96 34.58
CA LEU A 253 -13.86 5.39 34.42
C LEU A 253 -14.05 6.09 35.77
N PRO A 254 -13.43 7.27 35.92
CA PRO A 254 -13.66 8.09 37.14
C PRO A 254 -15.11 8.58 37.17
N THR A 255 -15.64 8.69 38.37
CA THR A 255 -16.97 9.29 38.61
C THR A 255 -16.94 10.76 38.17
N PRO A 256 -17.88 11.24 37.35
CA PRO A 256 -17.95 12.65 36.98
C PRO A 256 -18.00 13.56 38.19
N PRO A 257 -17.35 14.74 38.18
CA PRO A 257 -17.35 15.68 39.29
C PRO A 257 -18.71 16.29 39.58
N GLU A 258 -19.59 16.34 38.57
CA GLU A 258 -20.97 16.83 38.71
C GLU A 258 -21.97 15.67 38.62
N PRO A 259 -22.97 15.57 39.50
CA PRO A 259 -23.93 14.46 39.49
C PRO A 259 -24.79 14.37 38.24
N ALA A 260 -24.91 15.45 37.46
CA ALA A 260 -25.67 15.52 36.23
C ALA A 260 -24.80 15.28 34.96
N ALA A 261 -23.47 15.26 35.07
CA ALA A 261 -22.58 15.04 33.93
C ALA A 261 -22.45 13.55 33.62
N LEU A 262 -22.53 13.19 32.32
CA LEU A 262 -22.30 11.83 31.87
C LEU A 262 -20.79 11.54 31.81
N PRO A 263 -20.35 10.34 32.19
CA PRO A 263 -18.96 9.92 32.00
C PRO A 263 -18.63 9.86 30.52
N ILE A 264 -17.41 10.28 30.16
CA ILE A 264 -16.93 10.30 28.78
C ILE A 264 -15.86 9.23 28.60
N ILE A 265 -16.01 8.39 27.56
CA ILE A 265 -15.00 7.46 27.10
C ILE A 265 -14.45 7.95 25.75
N ASN A 266 -13.14 8.16 25.67
CA ASN A 266 -12.47 8.52 24.42
C ASN A 266 -12.09 7.25 23.66
N LEU A 267 -12.58 7.13 22.44
CA LEU A 267 -12.36 5.95 21.60
C LEU A 267 -11.48 6.32 20.40
N ASP A 268 -10.42 5.55 20.18
CA ASP A 268 -9.51 5.73 19.06
C ASP A 268 -10.15 5.23 17.75
N ALA A 269 -11.14 6.00 17.29
CA ALA A 269 -11.85 5.76 16.03
C ALA A 269 -12.39 7.09 15.48
N ARG A 270 -12.49 7.20 14.16
CA ARG A 270 -13.15 8.34 13.51
C ARG A 270 -14.66 8.25 13.70
N GLY A 271 -15.31 9.40 13.86
CA GLY A 271 -16.71 9.49 14.21
C GLY A 271 -17.63 8.77 13.22
N ALA A 272 -17.41 8.88 11.93
CA ALA A 272 -18.24 8.19 10.93
C ALA A 272 -18.26 6.67 11.14
N ALA A 273 -17.08 6.02 11.27
CA ALA A 273 -16.99 4.58 11.48
C ALA A 273 -17.48 4.15 12.87
N LEU A 274 -17.15 4.96 13.89
CA LEU A 274 -17.61 4.73 15.26
C LEU A 274 -19.12 4.81 15.36
N GLY A 275 -19.74 5.81 14.75
CA GLY A 275 -21.19 5.99 14.77
C GLY A 275 -21.92 4.79 14.17
N SER A 276 -21.56 4.38 12.95
CA SER A 276 -22.15 3.19 12.32
C SER A 276 -21.92 1.92 13.15
N LEU A 277 -20.76 1.77 13.76
CA LEU A 277 -20.47 0.62 14.63
C LEU A 277 -21.35 0.63 15.90
N LEU A 278 -21.47 1.80 16.54
CA LEU A 278 -22.33 1.96 17.73
C LEU A 278 -23.80 1.70 17.39
N GLU A 279 -24.28 2.12 16.23
CA GLU A 279 -25.63 1.82 15.76
C GLU A 279 -25.89 0.32 15.65
N MET A 280 -24.92 -0.42 15.11
CA MET A 280 -25.01 -1.88 15.01
C MET A 280 -25.06 -2.61 16.36
N CYS A 281 -24.68 -1.98 17.47
CA CYS A 281 -24.81 -2.55 18.80
C CYS A 281 -26.28 -2.60 19.28
N TYR A 282 -27.16 -1.77 18.71
CA TYR A 282 -28.53 -1.68 19.13
C TYR A 282 -29.41 -2.66 18.34
N PRO A 283 -30.49 -3.21 18.95
CA PRO A 283 -31.42 -4.12 18.28
C PRO A 283 -32.43 -3.34 17.43
N VAL A 284 -31.95 -2.40 16.61
CA VAL A 284 -32.74 -1.62 15.65
C VAL A 284 -32.33 -2.06 14.26
N ASP A 285 -33.24 -2.15 13.34
CA ASP A 285 -32.91 -2.32 11.95
C ASP A 285 -32.28 -1.00 11.47
N CYS A 286 -30.96 -0.98 11.40
CA CYS A 286 -30.20 0.21 11.07
C CYS A 286 -30.40 0.66 9.61
N GLY A 287 -31.16 -0.08 8.82
CA GLY A 287 -31.40 0.25 7.40
C GLY A 287 -30.13 0.33 6.56
N GLU A 288 -28.98 -0.05 7.12
CA GLU A 288 -27.72 -0.05 6.38
C GLU A 288 -27.75 -1.16 5.32
N ASP A 289 -28.02 -0.75 4.08
CA ASP A 289 -27.76 -1.62 2.95
C ASP A 289 -26.23 -1.74 2.78
N PHE A 290 -25.65 -2.78 3.33
CA PHE A 290 -24.21 -3.11 3.18
C PHE A 290 -23.75 -3.15 1.72
N ARG A 291 -24.68 -3.29 0.76
CA ARG A 291 -24.39 -3.26 -0.69
C ARG A 291 -23.96 -1.89 -1.20
N VAL A 292 -24.18 -0.85 -0.41
CA VAL A 292 -23.96 0.55 -0.80
C VAL A 292 -22.87 1.22 0.00
N LEU A 293 -22.32 0.56 1.03
CA LEU A 293 -21.22 1.10 1.84
C LEU A 293 -19.94 1.23 1.01
N PRO A 294 -19.25 2.37 1.09
CA PRO A 294 -17.90 2.48 0.53
C PRO A 294 -16.95 1.49 1.21
N VAL A 295 -16.02 0.91 0.44
CA VAL A 295 -15.07 -0.09 0.96
C VAL A 295 -14.27 0.45 2.15
N HIS A 296 -13.77 1.69 2.06
CA HIS A 296 -13.01 2.31 3.15
C HIS A 296 -13.80 2.45 4.45
N HIS A 297 -15.12 2.71 4.37
CA HIS A 297 -15.97 2.82 5.55
C HIS A 297 -16.19 1.45 6.20
N ALA A 298 -16.52 0.42 5.41
CA ALA A 298 -16.68 -0.94 5.90
C ALA A 298 -15.40 -1.49 6.55
N LEU A 299 -14.23 -1.17 5.99
CA LEU A 299 -12.94 -1.56 6.55
C LEU A 299 -12.62 -0.81 7.84
N ALA A 300 -12.93 0.50 7.92
CA ALA A 300 -12.77 1.27 9.15
C ALA A 300 -13.66 0.74 10.27
N MET A 301 -14.90 0.38 9.97
CA MET A 301 -15.81 -0.27 10.93
C MET A 301 -15.26 -1.63 11.40
N MET A 302 -14.73 -2.45 10.49
CA MET A 302 -14.14 -3.74 10.82
C MET A 302 -12.91 -3.60 11.72
N ASP A 303 -12.03 -2.64 11.41
CA ASP A 303 -10.85 -2.36 12.22
C ASP A 303 -11.24 -1.90 13.64
N CYS A 304 -12.21 -0.99 13.76
CA CYS A 304 -12.75 -0.56 15.04
C CYS A 304 -13.38 -1.73 15.81
N ALA A 305 -14.20 -2.56 15.16
CA ALA A 305 -14.84 -3.70 15.80
C ALA A 305 -13.80 -4.70 16.36
N ARG A 306 -12.72 -4.95 15.63
CA ARG A 306 -11.62 -5.80 16.09
C ARG A 306 -10.85 -5.18 17.27
N ARG A 307 -10.49 -3.90 17.18
CA ARG A 307 -9.75 -3.20 18.25
C ARG A 307 -10.56 -3.13 19.56
N PHE A 308 -11.85 -2.97 19.45
CA PHE A 308 -12.74 -2.94 20.61
C PHE A 308 -13.23 -4.32 21.07
N GLY A 309 -12.76 -5.41 20.43
CA GLY A 309 -13.17 -6.78 20.83
C GLY A 309 -14.64 -7.07 20.61
N MET A 310 -15.25 -6.50 19.56
CA MET A 310 -16.65 -6.69 19.21
C MET A 310 -16.80 -7.84 18.18
N ASP A 311 -16.54 -9.09 18.60
CA ASP A 311 -16.44 -10.25 17.71
C ASP A 311 -17.73 -10.49 16.90
N ALA A 312 -18.90 -10.37 17.53
CA ALA A 312 -20.20 -10.56 16.86
C ALA A 312 -20.42 -9.53 15.74
N LEU A 313 -20.01 -8.28 15.96
CA LEU A 313 -20.11 -7.22 14.95
C LEU A 313 -19.07 -7.41 13.84
N SER A 314 -17.85 -7.77 14.19
CA SER A 314 -16.81 -8.13 13.21
C SER A 314 -17.32 -9.22 12.27
N HIS A 315 -17.98 -10.24 12.80
CA HIS A 315 -18.58 -11.32 11.99
C HIS A 315 -19.70 -10.79 11.09
N ARG A 316 -20.62 -9.94 11.60
CA ARG A 316 -21.70 -9.34 10.81
C ARG A 316 -21.17 -8.48 9.66
N ILE A 317 -20.14 -7.64 9.92
CA ILE A 317 -19.51 -6.79 8.90
C ILE A 317 -18.84 -7.67 7.85
N ARG A 318 -18.10 -8.70 8.28
CA ARG A 318 -17.39 -9.61 7.37
C ARG A 318 -18.34 -10.30 6.40
N TYR A 319 -19.40 -10.90 6.87
CA TYR A 319 -20.32 -11.65 6.00
C TYR A 319 -21.35 -10.77 5.30
N GLY A 320 -21.74 -9.63 5.88
CA GLY A 320 -22.67 -8.69 5.27
C GLY A 320 -21.98 -7.79 4.23
N ALA A 321 -21.13 -6.88 4.69
CA ALA A 321 -20.48 -5.90 3.81
C ALA A 321 -19.46 -6.56 2.86
N PHE A 322 -18.51 -7.33 3.40
CA PHE A 322 -17.45 -7.91 2.56
C PHE A 322 -17.92 -9.09 1.71
N GLY A 323 -19.01 -9.75 2.05
CA GLY A 323 -19.66 -10.72 1.16
C GLY A 323 -20.01 -10.11 -0.20
N THR A 324 -20.40 -8.84 -0.23
CA THR A 324 -20.74 -8.10 -1.46
C THR A 324 -19.55 -7.34 -2.03
N LEU A 325 -18.78 -6.64 -1.18
CA LEU A 325 -17.68 -5.76 -1.62
C LEU A 325 -16.53 -6.52 -2.29
N LYS A 326 -16.19 -7.73 -1.82
CA LYS A 326 -15.16 -8.56 -2.44
C LYS A 326 -15.50 -8.97 -3.87
N VAL A 327 -16.78 -9.00 -4.23
CA VAL A 327 -17.25 -9.32 -5.59
C VAL A 327 -17.38 -8.06 -6.43
N SER A 328 -17.99 -7.01 -5.89
CA SER A 328 -18.27 -5.77 -6.64
C SER A 328 -17.05 -4.84 -6.77
N GLN A 329 -16.16 -4.82 -5.77
CA GLN A 329 -14.99 -3.95 -5.69
C GLN A 329 -13.75 -4.71 -5.16
N PRO A 330 -13.32 -5.80 -5.83
CA PRO A 330 -12.29 -6.69 -5.31
C PRO A 330 -10.92 -5.98 -5.15
N LEU A 331 -10.53 -5.12 -6.09
CA LEU A 331 -9.25 -4.41 -6.03
C LEU A 331 -9.21 -3.40 -4.87
N ALA A 332 -10.24 -2.57 -4.71
CA ALA A 332 -10.32 -1.62 -3.59
C ALA A 332 -10.31 -2.35 -2.25
N THR A 333 -11.09 -3.43 -2.15
CA THR A 333 -11.14 -4.28 -0.95
C THR A 333 -9.77 -4.89 -0.64
N TYR A 334 -9.08 -5.43 -1.64
CA TYR A 334 -7.75 -6.03 -1.46
C TYR A 334 -6.70 -5.02 -1.00
N VAL A 335 -6.59 -3.88 -1.70
CA VAL A 335 -5.56 -2.86 -1.43
C VAL A 335 -5.75 -2.26 -0.04
N LEU A 336 -6.98 -1.85 0.30
CA LEU A 336 -7.30 -1.28 1.61
C LEU A 336 -7.16 -2.32 2.74
N ALA A 337 -7.70 -3.52 2.60
CA ALA A 337 -7.58 -4.56 3.61
C ALA A 337 -6.11 -4.95 3.86
N SER A 338 -5.30 -4.99 2.78
CA SER A 338 -3.88 -5.26 2.88
C SER A 338 -3.13 -4.16 3.63
N SER A 339 -3.44 -2.88 3.38
CA SER A 339 -2.83 -1.74 4.05
C SER A 339 -3.16 -1.70 5.55
N MET A 340 -4.38 -2.09 5.92
CA MET A 340 -4.85 -2.14 7.31
C MET A 340 -4.47 -3.44 8.04
N GLY A 341 -3.79 -4.39 7.39
CA GLY A 341 -3.41 -5.66 7.99
C GLY A 341 -4.56 -6.66 8.17
N LEU A 342 -5.71 -6.43 7.52
CA LEU A 342 -6.89 -7.28 7.57
C LEU A 342 -6.75 -8.47 6.59
N ARG A 343 -5.86 -9.38 6.95
CA ARG A 343 -5.38 -10.44 6.07
C ARG A 343 -6.49 -11.32 5.49
N GLU A 344 -7.44 -11.76 6.29
CA GLU A 344 -8.52 -12.65 5.86
C GLU A 344 -9.43 -12.01 4.80
N ILE A 345 -9.69 -10.69 4.95
CA ILE A 345 -10.51 -9.94 3.97
C ILE A 345 -9.72 -9.74 2.67
N ALA A 346 -8.41 -9.47 2.77
CA ALA A 346 -7.55 -9.37 1.60
C ALA A 346 -7.47 -10.70 0.83
N GLU A 347 -7.39 -11.85 1.55
CA GLU A 347 -7.42 -13.18 0.96
C GLU A 347 -8.74 -13.45 0.24
N ASP A 348 -9.85 -13.13 0.89
CA ASP A 348 -11.19 -13.28 0.30
C ASP A 348 -11.34 -12.42 -0.97
N ALA A 349 -10.88 -11.16 -0.95
CA ALA A 349 -10.94 -10.27 -2.12
C ALA A 349 -10.03 -10.73 -3.27
N LEU A 350 -8.84 -11.25 -2.94
CA LEU A 350 -7.88 -11.76 -3.93
C LEU A 350 -8.48 -12.91 -4.76
N ALA A 351 -9.33 -13.74 -4.16
CA ALA A 351 -10.01 -14.83 -4.86
C ALA A 351 -10.96 -14.35 -5.99
N PHE A 352 -11.39 -13.09 -5.94
CA PHE A 352 -12.26 -12.46 -6.96
C PHE A 352 -11.52 -11.54 -7.93
N LEU A 353 -10.21 -11.36 -7.77
CA LEU A 353 -9.37 -10.56 -8.68
C LEU A 353 -8.93 -11.41 -9.89
N HIS A 354 -9.86 -11.67 -10.79
CA HIS A 354 -9.63 -12.48 -11.98
C HIS A 354 -9.02 -11.69 -13.13
N ALA A 355 -9.43 -10.42 -13.31
CA ALA A 355 -8.93 -9.55 -14.34
C ALA A 355 -7.54 -8.97 -13.99
N ASP A 356 -6.86 -8.40 -14.98
CA ASP A 356 -5.64 -7.63 -14.75
C ASP A 356 -5.95 -6.45 -13.81
N PRO A 357 -5.25 -6.32 -12.65
CA PRO A 357 -5.50 -5.23 -11.71
C PRO A 357 -5.47 -3.84 -12.33
N PHE A 358 -4.69 -3.66 -13.40
CA PHE A 358 -4.62 -2.39 -14.12
C PHE A 358 -5.94 -2.02 -14.82
N THR A 359 -6.74 -2.99 -15.25
CA THR A 359 -8.00 -2.74 -15.98
C THR A 359 -9.10 -2.13 -15.11
N TYR A 360 -8.97 -2.20 -13.78
CA TYR A 360 -9.88 -1.53 -12.86
C TYR A 360 -9.70 0.00 -12.81
N GLY A 361 -8.65 0.52 -13.47
CA GLY A 361 -8.32 1.94 -13.42
C GLY A 361 -7.68 2.38 -12.10
N CYS A 362 -7.46 3.69 -11.96
CA CYS A 362 -7.04 4.28 -10.71
C CYS A 362 -8.26 4.46 -9.80
N LEU A 363 -8.25 3.81 -8.65
CA LEU A 363 -9.33 3.93 -7.68
C LEU A 363 -9.00 5.02 -6.65
N PRO A 364 -10.00 5.78 -6.15
CA PRO A 364 -9.76 6.82 -5.13
C PRO A 364 -9.06 6.27 -3.88
N GLU A 365 -9.35 5.04 -3.51
CA GLU A 365 -8.74 4.35 -2.37
C GLU A 365 -7.23 4.15 -2.54
N MET A 366 -6.76 4.07 -3.78
CA MET A 366 -5.33 3.90 -4.08
C MET A 366 -4.51 5.16 -3.77
N GLU A 367 -5.11 6.34 -3.75
CA GLU A 367 -4.44 7.58 -3.36
C GLU A 367 -4.20 7.69 -1.84
N ALA A 368 -4.93 6.90 -1.05
CA ALA A 368 -4.80 6.87 0.40
C ALA A 368 -4.08 5.63 0.95
N THR A 369 -3.63 4.73 0.09
CA THR A 369 -3.01 3.46 0.49
C THR A 369 -1.59 3.33 -0.04
N PRO A 370 -0.68 2.65 0.69
CA PRO A 370 0.67 2.39 0.21
C PRO A 370 0.70 1.59 -1.10
N ALA A 371 1.73 1.80 -1.90
CA ALA A 371 1.93 1.11 -3.18
C ALA A 371 2.31 -0.37 -3.04
N GLU A 372 2.91 -0.77 -1.92
CA GLU A 372 3.47 -2.11 -1.73
C GLU A 372 2.46 -3.24 -1.94
N PRO A 373 1.20 -3.20 -1.43
CA PRO A 373 0.21 -4.23 -1.71
C PRO A 373 -0.15 -4.34 -3.20
N TYR A 374 -0.30 -3.20 -3.88
CA TYR A 374 -0.62 -3.18 -5.30
C TYR A 374 0.55 -3.69 -6.16
N HIS A 375 1.78 -3.31 -5.85
CA HIS A 375 2.99 -3.84 -6.48
C HIS A 375 3.06 -5.37 -6.34
N ARG A 376 2.87 -5.90 -5.12
CA ARG A 376 2.84 -7.34 -4.86
C ARG A 376 1.80 -8.08 -5.69
N LEU A 377 0.62 -7.50 -5.81
CA LEU A 377 -0.46 -8.06 -6.63
C LEU A 377 -0.04 -8.19 -8.10
N LEU A 378 0.56 -7.13 -8.67
CA LEU A 378 1.03 -7.14 -10.06
C LEU A 378 2.15 -8.16 -10.29
N VAL A 379 3.13 -8.22 -9.39
CA VAL A 379 4.23 -9.21 -9.47
C VAL A 379 3.69 -10.63 -9.37
N ASN A 380 2.80 -10.91 -8.40
CA ASN A 380 2.20 -12.23 -8.26
C ASN A 380 1.43 -12.65 -9.52
N ARG A 381 0.67 -11.71 -10.09
CA ARG A 381 -0.06 -11.98 -11.34
C ARG A 381 0.89 -12.27 -12.49
N HIS A 382 1.96 -11.50 -12.64
CA HIS A 382 2.98 -11.75 -13.67
C HIS A 382 3.64 -13.12 -13.49
N GLU A 383 4.03 -13.49 -12.28
CA GLU A 383 4.59 -14.81 -11.96
C GLU A 383 3.57 -15.93 -12.27
N THR A 384 2.29 -15.73 -11.92
CA THR A 384 1.22 -16.68 -12.19
C THR A 384 1.01 -16.90 -13.69
N LEU A 385 0.97 -15.83 -14.48
CA LEU A 385 0.86 -15.90 -15.93
C LEU A 385 2.09 -16.56 -16.57
N SER A 386 3.29 -16.29 -16.04
CA SER A 386 4.53 -16.93 -16.50
C SER A 386 4.51 -18.44 -16.25
N VAL A 387 4.05 -18.88 -15.06
CA VAL A 387 3.88 -20.30 -14.76
C VAL A 387 2.84 -20.95 -15.68
N ALA A 388 1.68 -20.30 -15.85
CA ALA A 388 0.63 -20.79 -16.74
C ALA A 388 1.14 -20.94 -18.18
N SER A 389 1.88 -19.94 -18.69
CA SER A 389 2.47 -19.98 -20.03
C SER A 389 3.50 -21.11 -20.19
N LYS A 390 4.36 -21.33 -19.18
CA LYS A 390 5.33 -22.45 -19.20
C LYS A 390 4.63 -23.80 -19.17
N MET A 391 3.57 -23.95 -18.37
CA MET A 391 2.79 -25.20 -18.30
C MET A 391 2.10 -25.49 -19.64
N THR A 392 1.53 -24.47 -20.29
CA THR A 392 0.88 -24.65 -21.60
C THR A 392 1.89 -25.00 -22.70
N SER A 393 3.08 -24.37 -22.72
CA SER A 393 4.14 -24.71 -23.69
C SER A 393 4.70 -26.12 -23.48
N ALA A 394 4.92 -26.53 -22.21
CA ALA A 394 5.36 -27.89 -21.88
C ALA A 394 4.31 -28.95 -22.29
N PHE A 395 3.03 -28.62 -22.16
CA PHE A 395 1.95 -29.52 -22.61
C PHE A 395 1.92 -29.66 -24.14
N GLY A 396 2.13 -28.57 -24.87
CA GLY A 396 2.22 -28.60 -26.34
C GLY A 396 3.39 -29.47 -26.85
N SER A 397 4.55 -29.37 -26.22
CA SER A 397 5.74 -30.16 -26.58
C SER A 397 5.64 -31.64 -26.21
N ALA A 398 4.92 -31.99 -25.15
CA ALA A 398 4.73 -33.38 -24.71
C ALA A 398 3.79 -34.20 -25.63
N SER A 399 3.03 -33.55 -26.50
CA SER A 399 2.13 -34.23 -27.43
C SER A 399 2.86 -34.93 -28.61
N GLU A 400 4.14 -34.70 -28.82
CA GLU A 400 4.94 -35.26 -29.95
C GLU A 400 5.75 -36.52 -29.61
N GLY A 401 5.88 -36.84 -28.33
CA GLY A 401 6.71 -37.99 -27.91
C GLY A 401 5.95 -39.00 -27.07
N SER A 402 5.65 -40.17 -27.69
CA SER A 402 5.27 -41.41 -27.00
C SER A 402 3.81 -41.82 -27.14
N THR A 403 3.55 -42.64 -28.13
CA THR A 403 2.57 -43.69 -28.09
C THR A 403 3.11 -44.84 -27.23
N ASP A 404 3.11 -44.78 -25.90
CA ASP A 404 3.18 -45.95 -25.07
C ASP A 404 2.89 -45.63 -23.59
N ALA A 405 1.98 -46.43 -23.05
CA ALA A 405 1.74 -46.75 -21.64
C ALA A 405 1.07 -45.65 -20.74
N ALA A 406 -0.09 -46.03 -20.27
CA ALA A 406 -0.75 -45.50 -19.10
C ALA A 406 0.24 -45.33 -17.93
N GLY A 407 0.28 -44.11 -17.41
CA GLY A 407 1.09 -43.82 -16.25
C GLY A 407 0.99 -42.36 -15.87
N ASP A 408 0.73 -42.10 -14.63
CA ASP A 408 0.79 -40.81 -13.97
C ASP A 408 1.94 -39.97 -14.52
N VAL A 409 1.64 -38.80 -15.10
CA VAL A 409 2.65 -37.79 -15.39
C VAL A 409 3.09 -37.19 -14.06
N VAL A 410 4.07 -37.82 -13.42
CA VAL A 410 4.87 -37.23 -12.38
C VAL A 410 5.68 -36.12 -13.02
N MET A 411 5.41 -34.89 -12.63
CA MET A 411 6.19 -33.71 -13.01
C MET A 411 7.55 -33.75 -12.31
N ASP A 412 8.48 -34.56 -12.81
CA ASP A 412 9.88 -34.44 -12.44
C ASP A 412 10.58 -33.43 -13.33
N ALA A 413 11.14 -32.42 -12.69
CA ALA A 413 12.22 -31.55 -13.11
C ALA A 413 12.18 -31.04 -14.56
N VAL A 414 11.76 -29.83 -14.74
CA VAL A 414 12.12 -29.01 -15.91
C VAL A 414 13.65 -28.86 -15.89
N GLN A 415 14.35 -29.59 -16.77
CA GLN A 415 15.75 -29.26 -17.10
C GLN A 415 15.76 -27.92 -17.84
N GLU A 416 16.46 -26.96 -17.29
CA GLU A 416 16.87 -25.75 -17.97
C GLU A 416 17.78 -26.18 -19.12
N ASP A 417 17.57 -25.68 -20.30
CA ASP A 417 18.31 -25.83 -21.56
C ASP A 417 17.68 -26.81 -22.60
N GLY A 418 16.77 -26.22 -23.38
CA GLY A 418 16.28 -26.83 -24.63
C GLY A 418 15.53 -25.83 -25.48
N GLU A 419 16.10 -25.43 -26.60
CA GLU A 419 15.38 -24.63 -27.61
C GLU A 419 14.09 -25.34 -28.05
N PRO A 420 12.95 -24.61 -28.23
CA PRO A 420 11.69 -25.20 -28.66
C PRO A 420 11.79 -25.71 -30.11
N THR A 421 11.55 -26.98 -30.29
CA THR A 421 11.40 -27.56 -31.65
C THR A 421 10.06 -27.15 -32.28
N PRO A 422 10.00 -26.78 -33.54
CA PRO A 422 8.83 -26.11 -34.16
C PRO A 422 7.76 -27.02 -34.76
N ASN A 423 7.39 -28.14 -34.14
CA ASN A 423 6.43 -29.10 -34.73
C ASN A 423 5.32 -29.54 -33.73
N GLY A 424 4.65 -28.60 -33.06
CA GLY A 424 3.42 -28.91 -32.33
C GLY A 424 2.17 -28.89 -33.24
N ASP A 425 1.12 -29.66 -32.89
CA ASP A 425 -0.16 -29.60 -33.61
C ASP A 425 -0.67 -28.15 -33.61
N PRO A 426 -0.77 -27.47 -34.79
CA PRO A 426 -1.12 -26.05 -34.84
C PRO A 426 -2.48 -25.74 -34.23
N TRP A 427 -3.38 -26.72 -34.15
CA TRP A 427 -4.68 -26.59 -33.54
C TRP A 427 -4.54 -26.56 -31.98
N LEU A 428 -3.75 -27.47 -31.42
CA LEU A 428 -3.50 -27.50 -29.96
C LEU A 428 -2.78 -26.24 -29.51
N GLN A 429 -1.78 -25.79 -30.27
CA GLN A 429 -1.09 -24.53 -30.01
C GLN A 429 -2.10 -23.36 -29.99
N GLY A 430 -3.00 -23.28 -30.98
CA GLY A 430 -4.03 -22.23 -31.02
C GLY A 430 -5.05 -22.30 -29.89
N VAL A 431 -5.35 -23.49 -29.35
CA VAL A 431 -6.21 -23.64 -28.16
C VAL A 431 -5.47 -23.17 -26.89
N LEU A 432 -4.20 -23.54 -26.73
CA LEU A 432 -3.37 -23.14 -25.62
C LEU A 432 -3.12 -21.62 -25.61
N GLU A 433 -2.83 -21.03 -26.74
CA GLU A 433 -2.66 -19.59 -26.90
C GLU A 433 -3.94 -18.82 -26.54
N ARG A 434 -5.11 -19.30 -26.98
CA ARG A 434 -6.40 -18.73 -26.59
C ARG A 434 -6.66 -18.88 -25.08
N THR A 435 -6.33 -20.01 -24.49
CA THR A 435 -6.47 -20.21 -23.04
C THR A 435 -5.60 -19.23 -22.26
N VAL A 436 -4.37 -18.97 -22.71
CA VAL A 436 -3.47 -17.97 -22.12
C VAL A 436 -4.01 -16.55 -22.34
N GLU A 437 -4.55 -16.26 -23.51
CA GLU A 437 -5.17 -14.98 -23.86
C GLU A 437 -6.41 -14.70 -23.00
N GLU A 438 -7.26 -15.72 -22.82
CA GLU A 438 -8.40 -15.64 -21.91
C GLU A 438 -7.98 -15.42 -20.45
N LEU A 439 -6.88 -16.01 -19.99
CA LEU A 439 -6.28 -15.72 -18.70
C LEU A 439 -5.75 -14.29 -18.55
N ARG A 440 -5.44 -13.61 -19.66
CA ARG A 440 -5.01 -12.20 -19.71
C ARG A 440 -6.16 -11.23 -19.85
N SER A 441 -7.27 -11.64 -20.45
CA SER A 441 -8.41 -10.76 -20.76
C SER A 441 -9.26 -10.45 -19.53
N PRO A 442 -9.81 -9.21 -19.42
CA PRO A 442 -10.77 -8.87 -18.38
C PRO A 442 -12.12 -9.56 -18.71
N HIS A 443 -12.54 -10.53 -17.91
CA HIS A 443 -13.86 -11.13 -18.04
C HIS A 443 -14.86 -10.46 -17.12
N GLN A 444 -16.03 -10.14 -17.66
CA GLN A 444 -17.16 -9.55 -16.93
C GLN A 444 -18.01 -10.59 -16.19
N ASP A 445 -17.80 -11.91 -16.36
CA ASP A 445 -18.62 -12.98 -15.81
C ASP A 445 -17.95 -13.64 -14.58
N GLU A 446 -18.68 -13.68 -13.46
CA GLU A 446 -18.25 -14.09 -12.11
C GLU A 446 -17.72 -15.53 -11.94
N HIS A 447 -17.83 -16.41 -12.97
CA HIS A 447 -17.52 -17.84 -12.82
C HIS A 447 -16.88 -18.46 -14.08
N TRP A 448 -16.02 -17.74 -14.78
CA TRP A 448 -15.49 -18.25 -16.04
C TRP A 448 -14.69 -19.57 -15.89
N TRP A 449 -14.04 -19.83 -14.76
CA TRP A 449 -13.42 -21.14 -14.47
C TRP A 449 -14.39 -22.23 -14.03
N ASN A 450 -15.60 -21.87 -13.63
CA ASN A 450 -16.65 -22.83 -13.24
C ASN A 450 -17.65 -23.05 -14.37
N LYS A 451 -17.67 -22.20 -15.38
CA LYS A 451 -18.49 -22.40 -16.57
C LYS A 451 -17.62 -22.93 -17.71
N PRO A 452 -18.09 -23.92 -18.42
CA PRO A 452 -17.42 -24.48 -19.57
C PRO A 452 -17.52 -23.53 -20.81
N LYS A 453 -17.02 -22.30 -20.73
CA LYS A 453 -16.76 -21.51 -21.95
C LYS A 453 -15.51 -22.02 -22.66
N THR A 454 -14.52 -22.48 -21.90
CA THR A 454 -13.53 -23.45 -22.43
C THR A 454 -14.20 -24.65 -23.03
N SER A 455 -15.32 -25.16 -22.47
CA SER A 455 -16.11 -26.22 -23.04
C SER A 455 -16.80 -25.80 -24.35
N ALA A 456 -17.27 -24.57 -24.53
CA ALA A 456 -17.88 -24.17 -25.79
C ALA A 456 -16.83 -24.02 -26.93
N THR A 457 -15.68 -23.41 -26.65
CA THR A 457 -14.56 -23.34 -27.60
C THR A 457 -13.89 -24.68 -27.75
N LEU A 458 -13.78 -25.49 -26.71
CA LEU A 458 -13.38 -26.88 -26.76
C LEU A 458 -14.41 -27.74 -27.48
N GLN A 459 -15.71 -27.58 -27.18
CA GLN A 459 -16.80 -28.28 -27.81
C GLN A 459 -16.87 -27.95 -29.32
N GLU A 460 -16.75 -26.68 -29.69
CA GLU A 460 -16.70 -26.26 -31.11
C GLU A 460 -15.43 -26.77 -31.79
N SER A 461 -14.33 -26.86 -31.10
CA SER A 461 -13.06 -27.39 -31.61
C SER A 461 -13.06 -28.92 -31.65
N VAL A 462 -13.71 -29.55 -30.66
CA VAL A 462 -13.94 -31.01 -30.63
C VAL A 462 -14.96 -31.42 -31.72
N ASP A 463 -16.05 -30.68 -31.89
CA ASP A 463 -17.05 -30.94 -32.93
C ASP A 463 -16.47 -30.84 -34.34
N ARG A 464 -15.49 -29.95 -34.55
CA ARG A 464 -14.75 -29.87 -35.81
C ARG A 464 -13.80 -31.05 -36.06
N LYS A 465 -13.30 -31.70 -35.03
CA LYS A 465 -12.35 -32.82 -35.09
C LYS A 465 -13.00 -34.20 -34.95
N LEU A 466 -14.19 -34.28 -34.37
CA LEU A 466 -14.96 -35.53 -34.21
C LEU A 466 -15.40 -36.19 -35.54
N TRP A 467 -15.14 -35.55 -36.66
CA TRP A 467 -15.33 -36.13 -37.99
C TRP A 467 -14.11 -36.89 -38.49
N CYS A 468 -13.12 -37.16 -37.65
CA CYS A 468 -11.91 -37.91 -37.96
C CYS A 468 -11.89 -39.24 -37.18
N ASP A 469 -11.55 -40.33 -37.85
CA ASP A 469 -11.79 -41.76 -37.56
C ASP A 469 -11.17 -42.36 -36.24
N SER A 470 -10.76 -41.57 -35.25
CA SER A 470 -10.17 -42.06 -34.01
C SER A 470 -10.77 -41.43 -32.77
N CYS A 471 -11.89 -42.00 -32.30
CA CYS A 471 -12.58 -41.58 -31.05
C CYS A 471 -11.71 -41.65 -29.79
N GLU A 472 -10.74 -42.55 -29.73
CA GLU A 472 -9.89 -42.76 -28.56
C GLU A 472 -8.89 -41.64 -28.33
N ASP A 473 -8.30 -41.09 -29.39
CA ASP A 473 -7.35 -39.97 -29.32
C ASP A 473 -8.01 -38.65 -28.92
N ASN A 474 -9.27 -38.45 -29.32
CA ASN A 474 -10.05 -37.27 -28.94
C ASN A 474 -10.44 -37.26 -27.48
N VAL A 475 -10.80 -38.40 -26.88
CA VAL A 475 -11.08 -38.52 -25.43
C VAL A 475 -9.80 -38.28 -24.62
N ARG A 476 -8.67 -38.84 -25.06
CA ARG A 476 -7.36 -38.58 -24.42
C ARG A 476 -6.96 -37.12 -24.48
N LEU A 477 -7.22 -36.44 -25.59
CA LEU A 477 -6.94 -35.00 -25.75
C LEU A 477 -7.80 -34.16 -24.81
N ILE A 478 -9.11 -34.43 -24.70
CA ILE A 478 -10.02 -33.74 -23.80
C ILE A 478 -9.56 -33.90 -22.34
N LEU A 479 -9.24 -35.12 -21.93
CA LEU A 479 -8.74 -35.40 -20.58
C LEU A 479 -7.41 -34.70 -20.29
N ARG A 480 -6.52 -34.57 -21.27
CA ARG A 480 -5.25 -33.81 -21.13
C ARG A 480 -5.50 -32.32 -20.96
N ILE A 481 -6.44 -31.73 -21.71
CA ILE A 481 -6.79 -30.32 -21.60
C ILE A 481 -7.48 -30.03 -20.25
N GLU A 482 -8.38 -30.90 -19.80
CA GLU A 482 -8.99 -30.77 -18.47
C GLU A 482 -7.95 -30.87 -17.35
N ASN A 483 -7.01 -31.80 -17.44
CA ASN A 483 -5.92 -31.95 -16.48
C ASN A 483 -4.99 -30.71 -16.49
N LEU A 484 -4.68 -30.16 -17.68
CA LEU A 484 -3.92 -28.93 -17.78
C LEU A 484 -4.63 -27.77 -17.07
N HIS A 485 -5.93 -27.61 -17.31
CA HIS A 485 -6.74 -26.58 -16.68
C HIS A 485 -6.74 -26.69 -15.15
N VAL A 486 -6.90 -27.91 -14.62
CA VAL A 486 -6.83 -28.19 -13.18
C VAL A 486 -5.45 -27.87 -12.62
N ASN A 487 -4.37 -28.22 -13.32
CA ASN A 487 -3.00 -27.97 -12.89
C ASN A 487 -2.63 -26.47 -12.92
N VAL A 488 -3.04 -25.76 -13.97
CA VAL A 488 -2.89 -24.29 -14.04
C VAL A 488 -3.62 -23.63 -12.88
N ARG A 489 -4.85 -24.04 -12.59
CA ARG A 489 -5.63 -23.51 -11.47
C ARG A 489 -4.93 -23.79 -10.13
N LYS A 490 -4.47 -25.01 -9.87
CA LYS A 490 -3.72 -25.35 -8.65
C LYS A 490 -2.45 -24.50 -8.49
N ALA A 491 -1.72 -24.24 -9.59
CA ALA A 491 -0.54 -23.40 -9.58
C ALA A 491 -0.88 -21.93 -9.27
N MET A 492 -2.00 -21.43 -9.83
CA MET A 492 -2.50 -20.07 -9.55
C MET A 492 -2.89 -19.93 -8.06
N ASP A 493 -3.64 -20.90 -7.51
CA ASP A 493 -4.06 -20.89 -6.11
C ASP A 493 -2.84 -20.98 -5.16
N ALA A 494 -1.83 -21.79 -5.52
CA ALA A 494 -0.59 -21.91 -4.77
C ALA A 494 0.22 -20.59 -4.77
N ASN A 495 0.27 -19.87 -5.90
CA ASN A 495 0.95 -18.58 -5.98
C ASN A 495 0.18 -17.49 -5.22
N ASN A 496 -1.14 -17.47 -5.30
CA ASN A 496 -1.97 -16.58 -4.50
C ASN A 496 -1.77 -16.84 -2.99
N GLY A 497 -1.69 -18.10 -2.56
CA GLY A 497 -1.34 -18.45 -1.18
C GLY A 497 0.07 -17.99 -0.75
N LYS A 498 1.05 -17.98 -1.67
CA LYS A 498 2.41 -17.45 -1.40
C LYS A 498 2.42 -15.92 -1.25
N LEU A 499 1.59 -15.20 -2.01
CA LEU A 499 1.45 -13.74 -1.90
C LEU A 499 1.15 -13.32 -0.47
N LEU A 500 0.31 -14.06 0.21
CA LEU A 500 -0.18 -13.76 1.55
C LEU A 500 0.76 -14.25 2.65
N LYS A 501 1.50 -15.36 2.42
CA LYS A 501 2.48 -15.91 3.38
C LYS A 501 3.78 -15.07 3.46
N ARG A 502 4.19 -14.38 2.42
CA ARG A 502 5.42 -13.54 2.42
C ARG A 502 5.37 -12.38 3.42
N ARG A 503 4.20 -12.06 3.97
CA ARG A 503 4.02 -11.01 5.02
C ARG A 503 4.34 -11.48 6.45
N GLY A 504 4.41 -12.77 6.70
CA GLY A 504 4.66 -13.34 8.05
C GLY A 504 6.13 -13.61 8.37
N ALA A 505 7.05 -13.25 7.47
CA ALA A 505 8.49 -13.50 7.61
C ALA A 505 9.34 -12.21 7.54
N ALA A 506 8.71 -11.02 7.73
CA ALA A 506 9.40 -9.73 7.78
C ALA A 506 9.12 -9.05 9.12
#